data_22539ddc2b6dbf91baa8b566eb0904d6
#
_entry.id   22539ddc2b6dbf91baa8b566eb0904d6
#
_cell.length_a   1.000
_cell.length_b   1.000
_cell.length_c   1.000
_cell.angle_alpha   90.00
_cell.angle_beta   90.00
_cell.angle_gamma   90.00
#
_symmetry.space_group_name_H-M   'P 1'
#
loop_
_entity.id
_entity.type
_entity.pdbx_description
1 polymer ?
#
loop_
_entity_poly.entity_id
_entity_poly.type
_entity_poly.pdbx_seq_one_letter_code
_entity_poly.pdbx_strand_id
1 'polypeptide(L)'
;LQTNGTLITEEWCALFRENNFLVGVSIDGPEDIHDAYRRNKGGGPTFGKVVEGVSLLKQERVEFNTLSTVNRLSEGRGTEVYRFMKSLGSRFMQFLPVLEHTKKGPVTGRDIIVPPGTPGASLAQWSVSAKGFGRFMNDVFDEWVLNDVGRYYVQLFDVALAQWAGVPPALCSFGEPFGEALGVEHN
;
A
#
# COMPACT_ATOMS: atom_id res chain seq x y z
N LEU A 1 2.98 13.01 4.82
CA LEU A 1 3.24 12.13 5.95
C LEU A 1 2.69 10.72 5.65
N GLN A 2 3.41 9.65 6.05
CA GLN A 2 2.91 8.29 5.97
C GLN A 2 2.82 7.68 7.37
N THR A 3 1.73 6.95 7.65
CA THR A 3 1.46 6.36 8.97
C THR A 3 0.76 5.00 8.85
N ASN A 4 0.89 4.16 9.87
CA ASN A 4 0.07 2.96 10.01
C ASN A 4 -1.35 3.25 10.56
N GLY A 5 -1.67 4.51 10.87
CA GLY A 5 -3.00 4.96 11.26
C GLY A 5 -3.46 4.59 12.67
N THR A 6 -2.70 3.82 13.44
CA THR A 6 -3.16 3.26 14.73
C THR A 6 -3.13 4.23 15.91
N LEU A 7 -2.51 5.40 15.75
CA LEU A 7 -2.31 6.41 16.80
C LEU A 7 -2.85 7.80 16.41
N ILE A 8 -3.71 7.87 15.42
CA ILE A 8 -4.34 9.14 15.00
C ILE A 8 -5.32 9.58 16.09
N THR A 9 -5.20 10.84 16.51
CA THR A 9 -6.07 11.51 17.47
C THR A 9 -6.61 12.80 16.88
N GLU A 10 -7.59 13.43 17.54
CA GLU A 10 -8.11 14.75 17.15
C GLU A 10 -6.99 15.82 17.12
N GLU A 11 -6.05 15.76 18.07
CA GLU A 11 -4.90 16.68 18.12
C GLU A 11 -3.99 16.51 16.88
N TRP A 12 -3.73 15.27 16.47
CA TRP A 12 -3.00 15.00 15.22
C TRP A 12 -3.77 15.51 14.01
N CYS A 13 -5.08 15.31 13.97
CA CYS A 13 -5.90 15.80 12.86
C CYS A 13 -5.90 17.34 12.79
N ALA A 14 -5.94 18.03 13.93
CA ALA A 14 -5.80 19.49 13.97
C ALA A 14 -4.46 19.95 13.38
N LEU A 15 -3.35 19.33 13.83
CA LEU A 15 -2.02 19.62 13.31
C LEU A 15 -1.93 19.39 11.79
N PHE A 16 -2.47 18.27 11.31
CA PHE A 16 -2.45 17.93 9.89
C PHE A 16 -3.22 18.94 9.05
N ARG A 17 -4.40 19.34 9.51
CA ARG A 17 -5.24 20.32 8.83
C ARG A 17 -4.60 21.71 8.81
N GLU A 18 -4.09 22.19 9.92
CA GLU A 18 -3.46 23.52 10.04
C GLU A 18 -2.22 23.67 9.16
N ASN A 19 -1.51 22.58 8.92
CA ASN A 19 -0.29 22.58 8.12
C ASN A 19 -0.47 21.94 6.73
N ASN A 20 -1.71 21.71 6.29
CA ASN A 20 -2.04 21.15 4.98
C ASN A 20 -1.30 19.83 4.66
N PHE A 21 -1.22 18.91 5.63
CA PHE A 21 -0.63 17.59 5.40
C PHE A 21 -1.55 16.72 4.56
N LEU A 22 -0.97 16.07 3.55
CA LEU A 22 -1.55 14.88 2.96
C LEU A 22 -1.10 13.65 3.77
N VAL A 23 -2.04 12.89 4.29
CA VAL A 23 -1.76 11.73 5.17
C VAL A 23 -1.90 10.43 4.40
N GLY A 24 -0.80 9.72 4.20
CA GLY A 24 -0.81 8.37 3.64
C GLY A 24 -1.07 7.33 4.73
N VAL A 25 -2.20 6.66 4.68
CA VAL A 25 -2.58 5.62 5.64
C VAL A 25 -2.31 4.23 5.08
N SER A 26 -1.53 3.44 5.82
CA SER A 26 -1.25 2.05 5.45
C SER A 26 -2.39 1.13 5.87
N ILE A 27 -3.14 0.59 4.89
CA ILE A 27 -4.20 -0.39 5.10
C ILE A 27 -4.26 -1.35 3.92
N ASP A 28 -4.23 -2.66 4.14
CA ASP A 28 -4.02 -3.63 3.06
C ASP A 28 -5.32 -4.18 2.44
N GLY A 29 -6.47 -3.92 3.06
CA GLY A 29 -7.76 -4.40 2.61
C GLY A 29 -8.75 -4.60 3.76
N PRO A 30 -9.80 -5.42 3.58
CA PRO A 30 -10.67 -5.88 4.66
C PRO A 30 -9.91 -6.49 5.83
N GLU A 31 -10.57 -6.62 6.96
CA GLU A 31 -9.98 -7.04 8.24
C GLU A 31 -9.12 -8.29 8.15
N ASP A 32 -9.61 -9.32 7.48
CA ASP A 32 -8.92 -10.60 7.33
C ASP A 32 -7.60 -10.48 6.52
N ILE A 33 -7.57 -9.61 5.51
CA ILE A 33 -6.35 -9.33 4.73
C ILE A 33 -5.39 -8.48 5.56
N HIS A 34 -5.89 -7.42 6.16
CA HIS A 34 -5.07 -6.49 6.93
C HIS A 34 -4.43 -7.17 8.14
N ASP A 35 -5.23 -7.81 8.98
CA ASP A 35 -4.76 -8.40 10.23
C ASP A 35 -4.01 -9.73 10.05
N ALA A 36 -3.93 -10.27 8.83
CA ALA A 36 -3.04 -11.40 8.55
C ALA A 36 -1.57 -11.06 8.80
N TYR A 37 -1.17 -9.84 8.41
CA TYR A 37 0.23 -9.41 8.46
C TYR A 37 0.47 -8.15 9.29
N ARG A 38 -0.50 -7.25 9.41
CA ARG A 38 -0.37 -6.03 10.19
C ARG A 38 -0.87 -6.23 11.63
N ARG A 39 0.07 -6.59 12.49
CA ARG A 39 -0.19 -6.86 13.90
C ARG A 39 0.57 -5.89 14.79
N ASN A 40 0.05 -5.62 15.97
CA ASN A 40 0.75 -4.84 16.99
C ASN A 40 1.91 -5.66 17.61
N LYS A 41 2.74 -5.01 18.43
CA LYS A 41 3.88 -5.65 19.11
C LYS A 41 3.50 -6.88 19.97
N GLY A 42 2.25 -6.93 20.45
CA GLY A 42 1.70 -8.06 21.21
C GLY A 42 1.09 -9.16 20.34
N GLY A 43 1.15 -9.03 19.01
CA GLY A 43 0.58 -9.99 18.05
C GLY A 43 -0.92 -9.82 17.80
N GLY A 44 -1.56 -8.82 18.43
CA GLY A 44 -2.98 -8.54 18.25
C GLY A 44 -3.29 -7.78 16.95
N PRO A 45 -4.59 -7.76 16.55
CA PRO A 45 -5.06 -7.09 15.34
C PRO A 45 -4.87 -5.57 15.42
N THR A 46 -4.80 -4.91 14.26
CA THR A 46 -4.69 -3.45 14.17
C THR A 46 -5.77 -2.81 13.31
N PHE A 47 -6.55 -3.59 12.56
CA PHE A 47 -7.56 -3.13 11.61
C PHE A 47 -8.54 -2.12 12.22
N GLY A 48 -9.16 -2.46 13.36
CA GLY A 48 -10.14 -1.58 14.03
C GLY A 48 -9.56 -0.20 14.33
N LYS A 49 -8.33 -0.14 14.88
CA LYS A 49 -7.65 1.13 15.19
C LYS A 49 -7.33 1.96 13.93
N VAL A 50 -6.98 1.30 12.84
CA VAL A 50 -6.71 2.01 11.58
C VAL A 50 -8.01 2.60 11.01
N VAL A 51 -9.10 1.84 11.04
CA VAL A 51 -10.42 2.32 10.60
C VAL A 51 -10.93 3.48 11.47
N GLU A 52 -10.73 3.42 12.78
CA GLU A 52 -11.01 4.54 13.69
C GLU A 52 -10.19 5.78 13.31
N GLY A 53 -8.88 5.62 13.08
CA GLY A 53 -8.00 6.70 12.64
C GLY A 53 -8.44 7.32 11.31
N VAL A 54 -8.81 6.50 10.32
CA VAL A 54 -9.37 6.99 9.04
C VAL A 54 -10.69 7.74 9.26
N SER A 55 -11.54 7.26 10.17
CA SER A 55 -12.80 7.93 10.50
C SER A 55 -12.56 9.31 11.09
N LEU A 56 -11.57 9.45 11.98
CA LEU A 56 -11.16 10.76 12.53
C LEU A 56 -10.63 11.70 11.45
N LEU A 57 -9.76 11.22 10.55
CA LEU A 57 -9.27 12.04 9.43
C LEU A 57 -10.44 12.60 8.60
N LYS A 58 -11.45 11.76 8.32
CA LYS A 58 -12.65 12.19 7.57
C LYS A 58 -13.47 13.23 8.34
N GLN A 59 -13.76 12.98 9.62
CA GLN A 59 -14.52 13.89 10.47
C GLN A 59 -13.85 15.26 10.58
N GLU A 60 -12.53 15.26 10.72
CA GLU A 60 -11.72 16.46 10.85
C GLU A 60 -11.30 17.06 9.48
N ARG A 61 -11.82 16.53 8.37
CA ARG A 61 -11.55 17.00 7.00
C ARG A 61 -10.08 17.07 6.65
N VAL A 62 -9.29 16.13 7.14
CA VAL A 62 -7.89 15.96 6.75
C VAL A 62 -7.83 15.14 5.47
N GLU A 63 -7.09 15.61 4.48
CA GLU A 63 -6.88 14.87 3.24
C GLU A 63 -6.00 13.65 3.48
N PHE A 64 -6.44 12.50 2.97
CA PHE A 64 -5.68 11.26 3.08
C PHE A 64 -5.74 10.43 1.80
N ASN A 65 -4.71 9.63 1.61
CA ASN A 65 -4.65 8.55 0.64
C ASN A 65 -4.40 7.21 1.36
N THR A 66 -4.64 6.10 0.67
CA THR A 66 -4.36 4.76 1.18
C THR A 66 -3.21 4.10 0.44
N LEU A 67 -2.33 3.44 1.20
CA LEU A 67 -1.26 2.60 0.68
C LEU A 67 -1.53 1.16 1.12
N SER A 68 -1.65 0.28 0.14
CA SER A 68 -1.98 -1.13 0.35
C SER A 68 -0.85 -2.00 -0.17
N THR A 69 -0.36 -2.91 0.65
CA THR A 69 0.57 -3.93 0.20
C THR A 69 -0.20 -5.14 -0.34
N VAL A 70 0.09 -5.52 -1.58
CA VAL A 70 -0.47 -6.70 -2.22
C VAL A 70 0.43 -7.90 -1.94
N ASN A 71 -0.11 -8.89 -1.27
CA ASN A 71 0.58 -10.10 -0.83
C ASN A 71 -0.11 -11.36 -1.37
N ARG A 72 0.37 -12.53 -1.02
CA ARG A 72 -0.18 -13.82 -1.45
C ARG A 72 -1.68 -13.99 -1.10
N LEU A 73 -2.11 -13.46 0.03
CA LEU A 73 -3.50 -13.60 0.48
C LEU A 73 -4.46 -12.73 -0.32
N SER A 74 -4.00 -11.56 -0.76
CA SER A 74 -4.81 -10.58 -1.49
C SER A 74 -4.72 -10.69 -3.02
N GLU A 75 -3.78 -11.47 -3.59
CA GLU A 75 -3.49 -11.50 -5.05
C GLU A 75 -4.68 -11.88 -5.95
N GLY A 76 -5.72 -12.54 -5.42
CA GLY A 76 -6.95 -12.87 -6.13
C GLY A 76 -8.18 -12.09 -5.70
N ARG A 77 -8.00 -11.00 -4.94
CA ARG A 77 -9.08 -10.23 -4.31
C ARG A 77 -9.02 -8.73 -4.69
N GLY A 78 -8.54 -8.40 -5.90
CA GLY A 78 -8.33 -7.02 -6.34
C GLY A 78 -9.58 -6.15 -6.27
N THR A 79 -10.68 -6.61 -6.85
CA THR A 79 -11.96 -5.89 -6.82
C THR A 79 -12.47 -5.67 -5.40
N GLU A 80 -12.35 -6.66 -4.52
CA GLU A 80 -12.79 -6.56 -3.13
C GLU A 80 -11.99 -5.53 -2.35
N VAL A 81 -10.65 -5.57 -2.46
CA VAL A 81 -9.76 -4.60 -1.82
C VAL A 81 -10.06 -3.20 -2.34
N TYR A 82 -10.19 -3.02 -3.64
CA TYR A 82 -10.50 -1.73 -4.24
C TYR A 82 -11.83 -1.14 -3.74
N ARG A 83 -12.90 -1.95 -3.74
CA ARG A 83 -14.21 -1.54 -3.22
C ARG A 83 -14.17 -1.18 -1.74
N PHE A 84 -13.39 -1.94 -0.96
CA PHE A 84 -13.16 -1.64 0.44
C PHE A 84 -12.47 -0.26 0.61
N MET A 85 -11.42 0.05 -0.15
CA MET A 85 -10.76 1.36 -0.08
C MET A 85 -11.72 2.51 -0.41
N LYS A 86 -12.59 2.32 -1.41
CA LYS A 86 -13.65 3.27 -1.74
C LYS A 86 -14.61 3.48 -0.55
N SER A 87 -15.00 2.40 0.13
CA SER A 87 -15.91 2.46 1.28
C SER A 87 -15.32 3.23 2.46
N LEU A 88 -14.01 3.21 2.64
CA LEU A 88 -13.30 4.05 3.61
C LEU A 88 -13.32 5.54 3.25
N GLY A 89 -13.63 5.86 2.00
CA GLY A 89 -13.62 7.23 1.49
C GLY A 89 -12.27 7.65 0.91
N SER A 90 -11.34 6.72 0.72
CA SER A 90 -10.08 7.02 0.04
C SER A 90 -10.33 7.29 -1.43
N ARG A 91 -9.83 8.42 -1.92
CA ARG A 91 -9.92 8.78 -3.34
C ARG A 91 -8.62 8.53 -4.10
N PHE A 92 -7.50 8.44 -3.41
CA PHE A 92 -6.17 8.19 -3.98
C PHE A 92 -5.61 6.92 -3.36
N MET A 93 -5.25 5.95 -4.20
CA MET A 93 -4.87 4.61 -3.79
C MET A 93 -3.54 4.20 -4.42
N GLN A 94 -2.68 3.59 -3.61
CA GLN A 94 -1.46 2.96 -4.06
C GLN A 94 -1.50 1.47 -3.73
N PHE A 95 -1.17 0.62 -4.69
CA PHE A 95 -1.03 -0.82 -4.52
C PHE A 95 0.42 -1.21 -4.78
N LEU A 96 1.08 -1.73 -3.76
CA LEU A 96 2.51 -2.05 -3.78
C LEU A 96 2.70 -3.56 -3.64
N PRO A 97 3.41 -4.23 -4.57
CA PRO A 97 3.65 -5.66 -4.43
C PRO A 97 4.63 -5.96 -3.29
N VAL A 98 4.32 -6.95 -2.46
CA VAL A 98 5.29 -7.52 -1.50
C VAL A 98 6.18 -8.50 -2.25
N LEU A 99 7.46 -8.19 -2.34
CA LEU A 99 8.47 -8.95 -3.09
C LEU A 99 9.69 -9.26 -2.20
N GLU A 100 9.48 -10.03 -1.16
CA GLU A 100 10.53 -10.44 -0.25
C GLU A 100 11.09 -11.82 -0.65
N HIS A 101 12.38 -12.02 -0.40
CA HIS A 101 13.04 -13.30 -0.60
C HIS A 101 13.51 -13.85 0.74
N THR A 102 13.41 -15.15 0.89
CA THR A 102 13.86 -15.84 2.09
C THR A 102 14.81 -17.00 1.75
N LYS A 103 15.68 -17.31 2.71
CA LYS A 103 16.43 -18.56 2.72
C LYS A 103 16.52 -19.13 4.12
N LYS A 104 16.85 -20.41 4.25
CA LYS A 104 17.09 -21.02 5.55
C LYS A 104 18.32 -20.43 6.21
N GLY A 105 18.15 -19.91 7.42
CA GLY A 105 19.26 -19.42 8.24
C GLY A 105 20.21 -20.57 8.63
N PRO A 106 21.54 -20.34 8.60
CA PRO A 106 22.52 -21.42 8.79
C PRO A 106 22.55 -22.00 10.19
N VAL A 107 22.09 -21.24 11.19
CA VAL A 107 22.13 -21.65 12.60
C VAL A 107 20.80 -22.18 13.09
N THR A 108 19.71 -21.50 12.75
CA THR A 108 18.39 -21.79 13.31
C THR A 108 17.50 -22.64 12.39
N GLY A 109 17.85 -22.77 11.11
CA GLY A 109 17.01 -23.37 10.08
C GLY A 109 15.72 -22.60 9.80
N ARG A 110 15.49 -21.46 10.46
CA ARG A 110 14.34 -20.59 10.22
C ARG A 110 14.53 -19.77 8.95
N ASP A 111 13.43 -19.37 8.33
CA ASP A 111 13.50 -18.46 7.20
C ASP A 111 13.98 -17.07 7.66
N ILE A 112 14.97 -16.56 6.95
CA ILE A 112 15.48 -15.21 7.11
C ILE A 112 15.26 -14.44 5.80
N ILE A 113 14.89 -13.18 5.90
CA ILE A 113 14.74 -12.29 4.74
C ILE A 113 16.15 -11.96 4.23
N VAL A 114 16.30 -12.03 2.92
CA VAL A 114 17.57 -11.78 2.23
C VAL A 114 17.34 -10.97 0.95
N PRO A 115 18.34 -10.23 0.48
CA PRO A 115 18.25 -9.50 -0.79
C PRO A 115 17.92 -10.41 -1.98
N PRO A 116 17.22 -9.90 -3.00
CA PRO A 116 17.02 -10.60 -4.26
C PRO A 116 18.36 -11.03 -4.87
N GLY A 117 18.40 -12.21 -5.49
CA GLY A 117 19.62 -12.75 -6.10
C GLY A 117 20.58 -13.44 -5.10
N THR A 118 20.28 -13.49 -3.81
CA THR A 118 21.08 -14.26 -2.84
C THR A 118 21.06 -15.73 -3.20
N PRO A 119 22.23 -16.42 -3.29
CA PRO A 119 22.28 -17.84 -3.60
C PRO A 119 21.44 -18.68 -2.62
N GLY A 120 20.57 -19.55 -3.16
CA GLY A 120 19.66 -20.39 -2.40
C GLY A 120 18.44 -19.67 -1.82
N ALA A 121 18.21 -18.39 -2.19
CA ALA A 121 16.99 -17.69 -1.83
C ALA A 121 15.83 -18.07 -2.75
N SER A 122 14.62 -18.04 -2.20
CA SER A 122 13.36 -18.19 -2.92
C SER A 122 12.40 -17.08 -2.52
N LEU A 123 11.39 -16.84 -3.36
CA LEU A 123 10.32 -15.88 -3.03
C LEU A 123 9.63 -16.31 -1.73
N ALA A 124 9.48 -15.39 -0.79
CA ALA A 124 8.81 -15.65 0.49
C ALA A 124 7.36 -16.12 0.28
N GLN A 125 6.86 -16.99 1.15
CA GLN A 125 5.52 -17.57 1.02
C GLN A 125 4.39 -16.52 1.03
N TRP A 126 4.60 -15.40 1.71
CA TRP A 126 3.66 -14.29 1.77
C TRP A 126 3.81 -13.29 0.61
N SER A 127 4.88 -13.36 -0.15
CA SER A 127 5.09 -12.49 -1.31
C SER A 127 4.11 -12.80 -2.42
N VAL A 128 3.64 -11.74 -3.09
CA VAL A 128 2.76 -11.88 -4.25
C VAL A 128 3.54 -12.45 -5.44
N SER A 129 2.91 -13.30 -6.23
CA SER A 129 3.50 -13.73 -7.50
C SER A 129 3.34 -12.66 -8.58
N ALA A 130 4.24 -12.60 -9.56
CA ALA A 130 4.11 -11.67 -10.69
C ALA A 130 2.75 -11.81 -11.39
N LYS A 131 2.30 -13.06 -11.62
CA LYS A 131 0.98 -13.34 -12.19
C LYS A 131 -0.16 -12.92 -11.26
N GLY A 132 0.01 -13.13 -9.95
CA GLY A 132 -0.98 -12.73 -8.93
C GLY A 132 -1.14 -11.22 -8.85
N PHE A 133 -0.03 -10.47 -8.85
CA PHE A 133 -0.07 -9.02 -8.87
C PHE A 133 -0.69 -8.48 -10.16
N GLY A 134 -0.31 -9.03 -11.31
CA GLY A 134 -0.94 -8.66 -12.58
C GLY A 134 -2.45 -8.89 -12.59
N ARG A 135 -2.91 -10.04 -12.06
CA ARG A 135 -4.36 -10.31 -11.92
C ARG A 135 -5.02 -9.32 -10.97
N PHE A 136 -4.44 -9.09 -9.80
CA PHE A 136 -4.95 -8.11 -8.84
C PHE A 136 -5.15 -6.73 -9.49
N MET A 137 -4.14 -6.24 -10.20
CA MET A 137 -4.23 -4.94 -10.88
C MET A 137 -5.24 -4.92 -12.02
N ASN A 138 -5.39 -6.02 -12.77
CA ASN A 138 -6.43 -6.11 -13.80
C ASN A 138 -7.84 -6.10 -13.17
N ASP A 139 -8.06 -6.83 -12.09
CA ASP A 139 -9.35 -6.82 -11.38
C ASP A 139 -9.71 -5.41 -10.88
N VAL A 140 -8.72 -4.66 -10.38
CA VAL A 140 -8.90 -3.26 -9.97
C VAL A 140 -9.16 -2.36 -11.18
N PHE A 141 -8.41 -2.55 -12.27
CA PHE A 141 -8.55 -1.76 -13.48
C PHE A 141 -9.94 -1.92 -14.12
N ASP A 142 -10.44 -3.14 -14.23
CA ASP A 142 -11.74 -3.43 -14.82
C ASP A 142 -12.88 -2.74 -14.07
N GLU A 143 -12.82 -2.72 -12.74
CA GLU A 143 -13.78 -1.99 -11.92
C GLU A 143 -13.61 -0.46 -12.06
N TRP A 144 -12.37 0.02 -12.02
CA TRP A 144 -12.05 1.44 -12.06
C TRP A 144 -12.39 2.08 -13.40
N VAL A 145 -12.03 1.43 -14.52
CA VAL A 145 -12.21 2.02 -15.85
C VAL A 145 -13.67 2.19 -16.22
N LEU A 146 -14.53 1.30 -15.73
CA LEU A 146 -15.96 1.35 -16.03
C LEU A 146 -16.75 2.34 -15.16
N ASN A 147 -16.27 2.61 -13.94
CA ASN A 147 -17.10 3.28 -12.93
C ASN A 147 -16.48 4.54 -12.33
N ASP A 148 -15.16 4.68 -12.32
CA ASP A 148 -14.48 5.53 -11.35
C ASP A 148 -13.46 6.51 -11.95
N VAL A 149 -13.20 6.46 -13.25
CA VAL A 149 -12.25 7.38 -13.93
C VAL A 149 -12.61 8.84 -13.65
N GLY A 150 -11.63 9.63 -13.20
CA GLY A 150 -11.80 11.04 -12.82
C GLY A 150 -12.45 11.27 -11.45
N ARG A 151 -12.82 10.21 -10.73
CA ARG A 151 -13.42 10.26 -9.39
C ARG A 151 -12.55 9.62 -8.33
N TYR A 152 -11.94 8.49 -8.67
CA TYR A 152 -10.98 7.77 -7.87
C TYR A 152 -9.69 7.60 -8.65
N TYR A 153 -8.58 7.67 -7.97
CA TYR A 153 -7.25 7.70 -8.56
C TYR A 153 -6.45 6.51 -8.05
N VAL A 154 -5.98 5.68 -8.98
CA VAL A 154 -5.05 4.58 -8.69
C VAL A 154 -3.71 4.97 -9.27
N GLN A 155 -2.72 5.20 -8.44
CA GLN A 155 -1.44 5.81 -8.82
C GLN A 155 -0.81 5.17 -10.07
N LEU A 156 -0.80 3.84 -10.16
CA LEU A 156 -0.22 3.14 -11.31
C LEU A 156 -0.98 3.45 -12.60
N PHE A 157 -2.31 3.53 -12.55
CA PHE A 157 -3.12 3.80 -13.74
C PHE A 157 -3.01 5.25 -14.19
N ASP A 158 -2.98 6.18 -13.23
CA ASP A 158 -2.83 7.60 -13.54
C ASP A 158 -1.47 7.90 -14.17
N VAL A 159 -0.40 7.27 -13.65
CA VAL A 159 0.95 7.42 -14.22
C VAL A 159 1.01 6.79 -15.62
N ALA A 160 0.45 5.60 -15.81
CA ALA A 160 0.43 4.95 -17.11
C ALA A 160 -0.37 5.76 -18.14
N LEU A 161 -1.52 6.28 -17.75
CA LEU A 161 -2.37 7.14 -18.60
C LEU A 161 -1.66 8.45 -18.97
N ALA A 162 -1.00 9.09 -18.00
CA ALA A 162 -0.24 10.31 -18.21
C ALA A 162 0.90 10.08 -19.24
N GLN A 163 1.65 8.99 -19.10
CA GLN A 163 2.70 8.63 -20.06
C GLN A 163 2.13 8.36 -21.47
N TRP A 164 0.99 7.69 -21.55
CA TRP A 164 0.28 7.48 -22.82
C TRP A 164 -0.13 8.80 -23.48
N ALA A 165 -0.47 9.80 -22.68
CA ALA A 165 -0.79 11.15 -23.14
C ALA A 165 0.45 12.03 -23.40
N GLY A 166 1.68 11.48 -23.32
CA GLY A 166 2.92 12.19 -23.55
C GLY A 166 3.40 13.07 -22.37
N VAL A 167 2.82 12.88 -21.18
CA VAL A 167 3.26 13.57 -19.96
C VAL A 167 4.40 12.77 -19.31
N PRO A 168 5.49 13.41 -18.87
CA PRO A 168 6.56 12.74 -18.15
C PRO A 168 6.03 12.03 -16.90
N PRO A 169 6.58 10.83 -16.56
CA PRO A 169 6.10 10.08 -15.42
C PRO A 169 6.41 10.79 -14.10
N ALA A 170 5.43 10.80 -13.20
CA ALA A 170 5.59 11.34 -11.85
C ALA A 170 6.24 10.34 -10.86
N LEU A 171 6.42 9.08 -11.27
CA LEU A 171 7.08 8.04 -10.48
C LEU A 171 8.44 7.72 -11.07
N CYS A 172 9.47 7.74 -10.24
CA CYS A 172 10.85 7.42 -10.64
C CYS A 172 11.03 6.01 -11.22
N SER A 173 10.18 5.06 -10.82
CA SER A 173 10.18 3.70 -11.39
C SER A 173 9.77 3.64 -12.87
N PHE A 174 9.19 4.70 -13.41
CA PHE A 174 8.76 4.81 -14.81
C PHE A 174 9.51 5.89 -15.59
N GLY A 175 10.37 6.65 -14.92
CA GLY A 175 11.16 7.73 -15.50
C GLY A 175 12.64 7.42 -15.60
N GLU A 176 13.39 8.37 -16.13
CA GLU A 176 14.84 8.33 -16.05
C GLU A 176 15.29 8.45 -14.58
N PRO A 177 16.32 7.70 -14.15
CA PRO A 177 16.80 7.77 -12.79
C PRO A 177 17.30 9.19 -12.47
N PHE A 178 16.78 9.79 -11.41
CA PHE A 178 17.22 11.09 -10.90
C PHE A 178 17.53 10.98 -9.42
N GLY A 179 18.57 11.67 -8.97
CA GLY A 179 19.09 11.61 -7.62
C GLY A 179 18.46 12.63 -6.65
N GLU A 180 17.21 13.05 -6.88
CA GLU A 180 16.58 14.10 -6.06
C GLU A 180 15.98 13.58 -4.76
N ALA A 181 15.69 12.28 -4.66
CA ALA A 181 15.18 11.65 -3.44
C ALA A 181 16.25 10.76 -2.82
N LEU A 182 16.63 11.06 -1.59
CA LEU A 182 17.57 10.28 -0.81
C LEU A 182 16.82 9.41 0.19
N GLY A 183 17.07 8.11 0.17
CA GLY A 183 16.66 7.19 1.23
C GLY A 183 17.77 7.14 2.30
N VAL A 184 17.40 7.38 3.55
CA VAL A 184 18.30 7.15 4.69
C VAL A 184 17.82 5.90 5.41
N GLU A 185 18.61 4.84 5.33
CA GLU A 185 18.37 3.62 6.08
C GLU A 185 19.33 3.57 7.27
N HIS A 186 18.86 3.09 8.40
CA HIS A 186 19.72 2.81 9.52
C HIS A 186 20.07 1.31 9.50
N ASN A 187 21.32 0.99 9.68
CA ASN A 187 21.84 -0.36 9.86
C ASN A 187 21.81 -0.77 11.33
#